data_bfee09196977c00dd3d88304d91244a6
#
_entry.id   bfee09196977c00dd3d88304d91244a6
#
_cell.length_a   1.000
_cell.length_b   1.000
_cell.length_c   1.000
_cell.angle_alpha   90.00
_cell.angle_beta   90.00
_cell.angle_gamma   90.00
#
_symmetry.space_group_name_H-M   'P 1'
#
loop_
_entity.id
_entity.type
_entity.pdbx_description
1 polymer ?
#
loop_
_entity_poly.entity_id
_entity_poly.type
_entity_poly.pdbx_seq_one_letter_code
_entity_poly.pdbx_strand_id
1 'polypeptide(L)'
;MAGLSRRAFLATTTALAGSFALPNDLLAHSLAAPLTPSGAPSTLQQTIRLSQTANQQYRNLVAAPGEPYIVRTDLLGQQPNPKRAAARRSLAYLGHFSDIHIVDAQSPGRLEPLIAVAASFIDASRPQDTMTVQVLAQMVEAVDALSTSPLTGAPMNAALNTGDSADSRNSLELQWCIDMLDGRSVVPNSGKRGEYQGVQVWDEADYVYHPDNPGLNEFGTRGFPAVPGVLQAAVDQNVESVGLRVPWFTVYGNHDTLFMGNIQVESALASWAINDRKSSLWPATVNLMANWWASNSSMFQQLVNTIRARNEFFAGVHTVTANPERKIFDQAGFMQAHLKSPATPGPVGHGFTQQNVDTGQTWWKTDVTDWLRVFGLDTCNQVTGADGAVPQDQFDWLRSELEQAQAEKKLAIVCSHHNSYTLENVAEPAIGPSQNLIHSDEFVAMLLEFPNLVAWVNGHTHINTITAHPRAGSGGFWEITTASCVDYPQQQQVIEIVDNRDSTLSIFTTTVDHQSSAAWNQGDYSQAGLASLSRQLAANAWQFEPLPRQGSALDRNCELLLPAPFDLSAITEKQLEREHAVSRARLLAGDVRRPQQ
;
A
#
# COMPACT_ATOMS: atom_id res chain seq x y z
N MET A 1 15.65 -21.83 13.02
CA MET A 1 16.36 -20.57 13.30
C MET A 1 15.28 -19.57 13.70
N ALA A 2 15.45 -18.85 14.80
CA ALA A 2 14.40 -17.94 15.29
C ALA A 2 14.21 -16.81 14.29
N GLY A 3 12.99 -16.65 13.78
CA GLY A 3 12.62 -15.57 12.86
C GLY A 3 12.94 -14.20 13.49
N LEU A 4 13.54 -13.33 12.71
CA LEU A 4 13.79 -11.95 13.11
C LEU A 4 12.43 -11.23 13.17
N SER A 5 12.05 -10.76 14.36
CA SER A 5 10.84 -9.95 14.50
C SER A 5 10.94 -8.66 13.64
N ARG A 6 9.82 -8.05 13.27
CA ARG A 6 9.73 -6.75 12.58
C ARG A 6 10.68 -5.70 13.19
N ARG A 7 10.89 -5.75 14.50
CA ARG A 7 11.86 -4.93 15.23
C ARG A 7 13.33 -5.28 14.90
N ALA A 8 13.63 -6.55 14.71
CA ALA A 8 14.99 -6.97 14.39
C ALA A 8 15.33 -6.61 12.94
N PHE A 9 14.36 -6.66 12.02
CA PHE A 9 14.51 -6.20 10.63
C PHE A 9 14.75 -4.69 10.56
N LEU A 10 13.92 -3.89 11.24
CA LEU A 10 14.11 -2.42 11.30
C LEU A 10 15.42 -2.05 12.01
N ALA A 11 15.84 -2.77 13.05
CA ALA A 11 17.11 -2.55 13.71
C ALA A 11 18.32 -2.94 12.84
N THR A 12 18.18 -3.95 11.97
CA THR A 12 19.26 -4.38 11.07
C THR A 12 19.40 -3.42 9.88
N THR A 13 18.28 -2.85 9.38
CA THR A 13 18.32 -1.84 8.31
C THR A 13 18.87 -0.50 8.82
N THR A 14 18.60 -0.12 10.07
CA THR A 14 19.22 1.08 10.67
C THR A 14 20.71 0.92 10.92
N ALA A 15 21.19 -0.28 11.23
CA ALA A 15 22.63 -0.53 11.40
C ALA A 15 23.40 -0.52 10.05
N LEU A 16 22.73 -0.81 8.92
CA LEU A 16 23.30 -0.73 7.58
C LEU A 16 23.20 0.68 6.96
N ALA A 17 22.25 1.51 7.42
CA ALA A 17 22.14 2.91 6.97
C ALA A 17 23.21 3.85 7.56
N GLY A 18 23.94 3.41 8.58
CA GLY A 18 25.03 4.16 9.18
C GLY A 18 26.37 3.92 8.52
N SER A 19 26.68 4.58 7.41
CA SER A 19 28.02 4.80 6.84
C SER A 19 28.32 4.28 5.42
N PHE A 20 27.35 4.17 4.54
CA PHE A 20 27.70 4.19 3.11
C PHE A 20 27.61 5.62 2.57
N ALA A 21 28.70 6.39 2.74
CA ALA A 21 29.02 7.44 1.81
C ALA A 21 29.21 6.74 0.45
N LEU A 22 28.23 6.88 -0.46
CA LEU A 22 28.36 6.39 -1.83
C LEU A 22 29.66 6.97 -2.41
N PRO A 23 30.49 6.16 -3.08
CA PRO A 23 31.63 6.69 -3.82
C PRO A 23 31.12 7.77 -4.77
N ASN A 24 31.79 8.90 -4.85
CA ASN A 24 31.44 10.02 -5.74
C ASN A 24 31.26 9.61 -7.21
N ASP A 25 31.77 8.46 -7.62
CA ASP A 25 31.67 7.90 -8.97
C ASP A 25 30.26 7.36 -9.31
N LEU A 26 29.42 6.98 -8.34
CA LEU A 26 28.03 6.58 -8.59
C LEU A 26 27.11 7.79 -8.84
N LEU A 27 27.47 8.97 -8.35
CA LEU A 27 26.74 10.22 -8.63
C LEU A 27 27.02 10.77 -10.05
N ALA A 28 28.08 10.31 -10.71
CA ALA A 28 28.47 10.77 -12.04
C ALA A 28 27.67 10.16 -13.20
N HIS A 29 26.82 9.18 -12.96
CA HIS A 29 26.00 8.53 -13.98
C HIS A 29 24.53 8.98 -13.99
N SER A 30 24.25 10.20 -13.52
CA SER A 30 22.96 10.87 -13.72
C SER A 30 22.78 11.17 -15.20
N LEU A 31 22.18 10.23 -15.94
CA LEU A 31 21.92 10.38 -17.37
C LEU A 31 20.46 10.08 -17.69
N ALA A 32 19.60 11.05 -17.50
CA ALA A 32 18.54 11.29 -18.46
C ALA A 32 18.41 12.81 -18.59
N ALA A 33 18.68 13.33 -19.77
CA ALA A 33 18.20 14.66 -20.09
C ALA A 33 16.70 14.68 -19.81
N PRO A 34 16.15 15.66 -19.07
CA PRO A 34 14.74 15.70 -18.81
C PRO A 34 14.03 15.79 -20.16
N LEU A 35 13.25 14.77 -20.49
CA LEU A 35 12.21 14.90 -21.49
C LEU A 35 11.25 15.97 -20.97
N THR A 36 10.71 16.77 -21.88
CA THR A 36 9.81 17.89 -21.55
C THR A 36 8.74 17.40 -20.57
N PRO A 37 8.62 17.97 -19.37
CA PRO A 37 7.70 17.44 -18.35
C PRO A 37 6.28 17.45 -18.90
N SER A 38 5.56 16.35 -18.78
CA SER A 38 4.11 16.41 -18.74
C SER A 38 3.79 17.36 -17.56
N GLY A 39 2.88 18.31 -17.71
CA GLY A 39 2.71 19.43 -16.77
C GLY A 39 2.34 19.10 -15.31
N ALA A 40 2.38 17.83 -14.90
CA ALA A 40 2.15 17.38 -13.54
C ALA A 40 3.49 17.22 -12.80
N PRO A 41 3.64 17.82 -11.60
CA PRO A 41 4.83 17.63 -10.79
C PRO A 41 4.93 16.19 -10.31
N SER A 42 6.10 15.57 -10.48
CA SER A 42 6.46 14.29 -9.89
C SER A 42 7.66 14.46 -8.98
N THR A 43 8.03 13.42 -8.25
CA THR A 43 9.25 13.43 -7.43
C THR A 43 10.53 13.64 -8.25
N LEU A 44 10.47 13.54 -9.58
CA LEU A 44 11.56 13.93 -10.48
C LEU A 44 11.80 15.46 -10.48
N GLN A 45 10.76 16.27 -10.29
CA GLN A 45 10.87 17.72 -10.25
C GLN A 45 10.94 18.28 -8.84
N GLN A 46 10.14 17.74 -7.94
CA GLN A 46 10.04 18.20 -6.56
C GLN A 46 9.68 17.03 -5.65
N THR A 47 10.32 16.93 -4.50
CA THR A 47 9.97 16.01 -3.42
C THR A 47 9.71 16.75 -2.12
N ILE A 48 9.46 16.01 -1.05
CA ILE A 48 9.09 16.53 0.26
C ILE A 48 10.05 15.97 1.30
N ARG A 49 10.49 16.80 2.23
CA ARG A 49 11.35 16.39 3.35
C ARG A 49 11.07 17.17 4.62
N LEU A 50 11.51 16.64 5.76
CA LEU A 50 11.43 17.35 7.03
C LEU A 50 12.34 18.58 7.04
N SER A 51 11.83 19.70 7.57
CA SER A 51 12.60 20.93 7.76
C SER A 51 13.77 20.73 8.74
N GLN A 52 14.75 21.62 8.69
CA GLN A 52 15.84 21.64 9.69
C GLN A 52 15.39 22.19 11.04
N THR A 53 14.37 23.07 11.04
CA THR A 53 13.84 23.69 12.25
C THR A 53 12.81 22.78 12.89
N ALA A 54 12.90 22.57 14.19
CA ALA A 54 11.95 21.81 14.99
C ALA A 54 11.29 22.69 16.04
N ASN A 55 10.01 22.43 16.33
CA ASN A 55 9.34 22.86 17.55
C ASN A 55 9.42 21.69 18.53
N GLN A 56 10.25 21.80 19.56
CA GLN A 56 10.63 20.63 20.39
C GLN A 56 11.19 19.51 19.50
N GLN A 57 10.43 18.42 19.26
CA GLN A 57 10.80 17.33 18.36
C GLN A 57 9.99 17.33 17.05
N TYR A 58 8.92 18.13 16.98
CA TYR A 58 8.03 18.20 15.82
C TYR A 58 8.63 19.08 14.72
N ARG A 59 8.69 18.55 13.51
CA ARG A 59 9.31 19.22 12.34
C ARG A 59 8.27 19.35 11.23
N ASN A 60 8.17 20.53 10.65
CA ASN A 60 7.33 20.74 9.48
C ASN A 60 7.92 20.06 8.25
N LEU A 61 7.07 19.75 7.30
CA LEU A 61 7.48 19.33 5.98
C LEU A 61 7.71 20.54 5.07
N VAL A 62 8.67 20.42 4.17
CA VAL A 62 9.01 21.45 3.19
C VAL A 62 9.25 20.80 1.83
N ALA A 63 8.96 21.55 0.77
CA ALA A 63 9.37 21.17 -0.58
C ALA A 63 10.89 21.08 -0.69
N ALA A 64 11.35 20.15 -1.48
CA ALA A 64 12.76 19.90 -1.73
C ALA A 64 12.99 19.65 -3.23
N PRO A 65 14.23 19.81 -3.74
CA PRO A 65 14.56 19.47 -5.12
C PRO A 65 14.18 18.05 -5.45
N GLY A 66 13.75 17.82 -6.69
CA GLY A 66 13.42 16.49 -7.19
C GLY A 66 14.64 15.56 -7.25
N GLU A 67 14.35 14.29 -7.44
CA GLU A 67 15.32 13.22 -7.46
C GLU A 67 15.39 12.61 -8.86
N PRO A 68 16.55 12.62 -9.53
CA PRO A 68 16.69 12.00 -10.84
C PRO A 68 16.66 10.48 -10.75
N TYR A 69 16.46 9.80 -11.88
CA TYR A 69 16.59 8.36 -11.94
C TYR A 69 18.01 7.90 -11.64
N ILE A 70 18.13 6.90 -10.79
CA ILE A 70 19.37 6.17 -10.54
C ILE A 70 19.37 4.89 -11.37
N VAL A 71 20.42 4.68 -12.16
CA VAL A 71 20.56 3.49 -12.98
C VAL A 71 21.06 2.32 -12.13
N ARG A 72 20.32 1.24 -12.10
CA ARG A 72 20.66 -0.01 -11.43
C ARG A 72 20.91 -1.13 -12.45
N THR A 73 22.05 -1.77 -12.37
CA THR A 73 22.54 -2.79 -13.33
C THR A 73 22.74 -4.15 -12.68
N ASP A 74 22.21 -4.36 -11.49
CA ASP A 74 22.41 -5.54 -10.65
C ASP A 74 22.12 -6.86 -11.40
N LEU A 75 21.13 -6.82 -12.31
CA LEU A 75 20.70 -7.99 -13.09
C LEU A 75 21.27 -8.04 -14.51
N LEU A 76 21.95 -7.00 -14.96
CA LEU A 76 22.38 -6.92 -16.36
C LEU A 76 23.65 -7.72 -16.66
N GLY A 77 24.56 -7.85 -15.70
CA GLY A 77 25.82 -8.56 -15.85
C GLY A 77 26.84 -7.88 -16.79
N GLN A 78 26.50 -6.71 -17.35
CA GLN A 78 27.36 -5.94 -18.27
C GLN A 78 27.07 -4.43 -18.16
N GLN A 79 27.95 -3.61 -18.73
CA GLN A 79 27.68 -2.15 -18.81
C GLN A 79 26.51 -1.87 -19.76
N PRO A 80 25.58 -0.99 -19.38
CA PRO A 80 24.45 -0.64 -20.23
C PRO A 80 24.88 0.15 -21.46
N ASN A 81 24.18 -0.06 -22.58
CA ASN A 81 24.42 0.71 -23.79
C ASN A 81 24.11 2.21 -23.53
N PRO A 82 25.07 3.13 -23.71
CA PRO A 82 24.85 4.55 -23.46
C PRO A 82 23.86 5.19 -24.44
N LYS A 83 23.59 4.58 -25.59
CA LYS A 83 22.66 5.07 -26.60
C LYS A 83 21.23 4.56 -26.41
N ARG A 84 20.98 3.67 -25.43
CA ARG A 84 19.65 3.05 -25.22
C ARG A 84 18.52 4.07 -25.06
N ALA A 85 18.82 5.23 -24.44
CA ALA A 85 17.82 6.26 -24.21
C ALA A 85 17.16 6.80 -25.50
N ALA A 86 17.93 6.86 -26.61
CA ALA A 86 17.43 7.36 -27.89
C ALA A 86 16.59 6.33 -28.66
N ALA A 87 16.65 5.04 -28.30
CA ALA A 87 15.97 3.96 -29.00
C ALA A 87 14.76 3.40 -28.23
N ARG A 88 14.54 3.84 -27.01
CA ARG A 88 13.51 3.37 -26.07
C ARG A 88 12.11 3.42 -26.68
N ARG A 89 11.32 2.40 -26.36
CA ARG A 89 9.87 2.39 -26.59
C ARG A 89 9.15 1.80 -25.38
N SER A 90 8.07 2.43 -24.96
CA SER A 90 7.26 1.97 -23.85
C SER A 90 6.48 0.71 -24.25
N LEU A 91 6.60 -0.33 -23.45
CA LEU A 91 5.82 -1.57 -23.57
C LEU A 91 4.60 -1.56 -22.66
N ALA A 92 4.72 -1.00 -21.47
CA ALA A 92 3.61 -0.82 -20.54
C ALA A 92 3.94 0.29 -19.54
N TYR A 93 2.91 1.02 -19.11
CA TYR A 93 3.00 2.04 -18.09
C TYR A 93 1.86 1.83 -17.08
N LEU A 94 2.21 1.66 -15.81
CA LEU A 94 1.30 1.21 -14.74
C LEU A 94 1.35 2.17 -13.56
N GLY A 95 0.19 2.40 -12.91
CA GLY A 95 0.12 2.91 -11.54
C GLY A 95 0.30 1.76 -10.56
N HIS A 96 0.91 2.01 -9.40
CA HIS A 96 1.05 1.04 -8.32
C HIS A 96 0.68 1.68 -6.99
N PHE A 97 -0.43 1.21 -6.41
CA PHE A 97 -0.92 1.54 -5.08
C PHE A 97 -0.70 0.36 -4.13
N SER A 98 -0.48 0.65 -2.87
CA SER A 98 -0.43 -0.35 -1.80
C SER A 98 -0.73 0.27 -0.45
N ASP A 99 -1.15 -0.54 0.50
CA ASP A 99 -1.26 -0.15 1.91
C ASP A 99 -2.03 1.18 2.07
N ILE A 100 -3.21 1.21 1.46
CA ILE A 100 -4.09 2.39 1.46
C ILE A 100 -4.62 2.63 2.87
N HIS A 101 -5.03 1.58 3.58
CA HIS A 101 -5.54 1.61 4.95
C HIS A 101 -6.60 2.68 5.16
N ILE A 102 -7.73 2.55 4.49
CA ILE A 102 -8.89 3.38 4.84
C ILE A 102 -9.36 3.02 6.24
N VAL A 103 -9.47 4.03 7.11
CA VAL A 103 -9.77 3.87 8.53
C VAL A 103 -11.15 4.43 8.88
N ASP A 104 -12.00 3.59 9.47
CA ASP A 104 -13.16 4.04 10.25
C ASP A 104 -12.76 4.23 11.73
N ALA A 105 -12.22 5.40 12.07
CA ALA A 105 -11.76 5.71 13.42
C ALA A 105 -12.88 5.71 14.50
N GLN A 106 -14.15 5.69 14.08
CA GLN A 106 -15.30 5.64 14.98
C GLN A 106 -15.83 4.21 15.22
N SER A 107 -15.34 3.23 14.46
CA SER A 107 -15.78 1.85 14.60
C SER A 107 -15.43 1.26 15.96
N PRO A 108 -16.38 0.65 16.70
CA PRO A 108 -16.07 -0.18 17.87
C PRO A 108 -15.12 -1.32 17.54
N GLY A 109 -15.15 -1.81 16.31
CA GLY A 109 -14.27 -2.85 15.83
C GLY A 109 -12.81 -2.45 15.77
N ARG A 110 -12.47 -1.17 15.63
CA ARG A 110 -11.09 -0.70 15.75
C ARG A 110 -10.65 -0.72 17.21
N LEU A 111 -9.59 -1.47 17.51
CA LEU A 111 -9.14 -1.72 18.88
C LEU A 111 -7.87 -0.95 19.20
N GLU A 112 -7.93 0.34 19.16
CA GLU A 112 -6.81 1.24 19.47
C GLU A 112 -6.14 0.95 20.83
N PRO A 113 -6.86 0.54 21.88
CA PRO A 113 -6.23 0.18 23.16
C PRO A 113 -5.20 -0.95 23.08
N LEU A 114 -5.18 -1.73 22.00
CA LEU A 114 -4.16 -2.78 21.80
C LEU A 114 -2.74 -2.20 21.71
N ILE A 115 -2.58 -0.95 21.31
CA ILE A 115 -1.26 -0.28 21.26
C ILE A 115 -0.58 -0.23 22.63
N ALA A 116 -1.36 -0.12 23.70
CA ALA A 116 -0.84 -0.12 25.07
C ALA A 116 -0.42 -1.52 25.56
N VAL A 117 -0.82 -2.58 24.83
CA VAL A 117 -0.65 -3.97 25.25
C VAL A 117 0.61 -4.60 24.66
N ALA A 118 0.86 -4.37 23.38
CA ALA A 118 2.01 -4.98 22.71
C ALA A 118 2.49 -4.11 21.54
N ALA A 119 3.80 -4.04 21.37
CA ALA A 119 4.44 -3.28 20.31
C ALA A 119 4.07 -3.77 18.88
N SER A 120 3.62 -5.02 18.75
CA SER A 120 3.11 -5.57 17.47
C SER A 120 1.78 -4.96 17.02
N PHE A 121 1.08 -4.22 17.91
CA PHE A 121 -0.16 -3.51 17.60
C PHE A 121 0.02 -2.01 17.54
N ILE A 122 1.24 -1.54 17.25
CA ILE A 122 1.49 -0.11 17.09
C ILE A 122 0.61 0.51 15.99
N ASP A 123 0.27 -0.26 14.98
CA ASP A 123 -0.58 0.14 13.86
C ASP A 123 -2.08 0.30 14.25
N ALA A 124 -2.45 -0.08 15.49
CA ALA A 124 -3.83 0.05 15.96
C ALA A 124 -4.30 1.51 16.08
N SER A 125 -3.39 2.48 16.18
CA SER A 125 -3.73 3.90 16.15
C SER A 125 -2.58 4.74 15.63
N ARG A 126 -2.92 5.67 14.73
CA ARG A 126 -2.03 6.67 14.18
C ARG A 126 -2.59 8.07 14.42
N PRO A 127 -1.76 9.11 14.57
CA PRO A 127 -2.25 10.48 14.75
C PRO A 127 -3.19 10.96 13.65
N GLN A 128 -3.04 10.43 12.43
CA GLN A 128 -3.71 10.84 11.20
C GLN A 128 -4.87 9.94 10.77
N ASP A 129 -5.30 8.97 11.54
CA ASP A 129 -6.30 7.94 11.16
C ASP A 129 -7.59 8.50 10.54
N THR A 130 -8.08 9.63 11.00
CA THR A 130 -9.33 10.24 10.50
C THR A 130 -9.22 10.85 9.10
N MET A 131 -8.01 10.93 8.53
CA MET A 131 -7.73 11.67 7.28
C MET A 131 -7.32 10.76 6.11
N THR A 132 -7.49 9.45 6.23
CA THR A 132 -7.02 8.49 5.22
C THR A 132 -7.76 8.60 3.89
N VAL A 133 -9.06 8.94 3.92
CA VAL A 133 -9.87 9.15 2.69
C VAL A 133 -9.38 10.39 1.92
N GLN A 134 -9.06 11.49 2.64
CA GLN A 134 -8.51 12.70 2.03
C GLN A 134 -7.14 12.44 1.41
N VAL A 135 -6.28 11.66 2.07
CA VAL A 135 -4.98 11.26 1.53
C VAL A 135 -5.16 10.44 0.25
N LEU A 136 -6.04 9.44 0.26
CA LEU A 136 -6.30 8.62 -0.92
C LEU A 136 -6.82 9.47 -2.09
N ALA A 137 -7.76 10.37 -1.85
CA ALA A 137 -8.28 11.26 -2.89
C ALA A 137 -7.17 12.11 -3.54
N GLN A 138 -6.25 12.67 -2.74
CA GLN A 138 -5.12 13.45 -3.23
C GLN A 138 -4.04 12.58 -3.90
N MET A 139 -3.91 11.31 -3.51
CA MET A 139 -3.02 10.36 -4.17
C MET A 139 -3.58 9.92 -5.53
N VAL A 140 -4.88 9.64 -5.61
CA VAL A 140 -5.56 9.33 -6.88
C VAL A 140 -5.38 10.50 -7.85
N GLU A 141 -5.54 11.73 -7.40
CA GLU A 141 -5.32 12.93 -8.22
C GLU A 141 -3.86 13.01 -8.72
N ALA A 142 -2.89 12.69 -7.87
CA ALA A 142 -1.47 12.70 -8.23
C ALA A 142 -1.13 11.65 -9.31
N VAL A 143 -1.60 10.41 -9.11
CA VAL A 143 -1.35 9.32 -10.07
C VAL A 143 -2.10 9.57 -11.38
N ASP A 144 -3.33 10.07 -11.31
CA ASP A 144 -4.10 10.41 -12.51
C ASP A 144 -3.47 11.56 -13.31
N ALA A 145 -2.90 12.56 -12.64
CA ALA A 145 -2.12 13.61 -13.29
C ALA A 145 -0.88 13.06 -14.04
N LEU A 146 -0.34 11.91 -13.59
CA LEU A 146 0.72 11.16 -14.23
C LEU A 146 0.22 10.05 -15.16
N SER A 147 -1.04 10.09 -15.60
CA SER A 147 -1.59 9.11 -16.55
C SER A 147 -0.91 9.10 -17.93
N THR A 148 -0.02 10.04 -18.19
CA THR A 148 0.94 10.04 -19.29
C THR A 148 2.35 9.97 -18.71
N SER A 149 3.13 9.01 -19.18
CA SER A 149 4.49 8.77 -18.67
C SER A 149 5.37 10.03 -18.76
N PRO A 150 6.02 10.42 -17.66
CA PRO A 150 6.99 11.53 -17.69
C PRO A 150 8.26 11.19 -18.47
N LEU A 151 8.51 9.91 -18.76
CA LEU A 151 9.69 9.45 -19.48
C LEU A 151 9.47 9.38 -21.00
N THR A 152 8.41 8.68 -21.46
CA THR A 152 8.22 8.37 -22.87
C THR A 152 7.00 9.07 -23.48
N GLY A 153 6.10 9.63 -22.66
CA GLY A 153 4.81 10.15 -23.10
C GLY A 153 3.78 9.06 -23.41
N ALA A 154 4.05 7.80 -23.07
CA ALA A 154 3.10 6.70 -23.22
C ALA A 154 1.90 6.87 -22.26
N PRO A 155 0.68 6.54 -22.69
CA PRO A 155 -0.49 6.56 -21.81
C PRO A 155 -0.43 5.41 -20.81
N MET A 156 -0.94 5.61 -19.60
CA MET A 156 -1.06 4.56 -18.60
C MET A 156 -2.03 3.48 -19.09
N ASN A 157 -1.66 2.21 -18.91
CA ASN A 157 -2.45 1.05 -19.32
C ASN A 157 -3.40 0.59 -18.23
N ALA A 158 -2.91 0.54 -16.98
CA ALA A 158 -3.67 0.08 -15.82
C ALA A 158 -3.03 0.60 -14.52
N ALA A 159 -3.74 0.40 -13.39
CA ALA A 159 -3.19 0.55 -12.05
C ALA A 159 -3.34 -0.78 -11.28
N LEU A 160 -2.39 -1.04 -10.37
CA LEU A 160 -2.38 -2.20 -9.48
C LEU A 160 -2.50 -1.70 -8.04
N ASN A 161 -3.34 -2.33 -7.23
CA ASN A 161 -3.41 -2.14 -5.80
C ASN A 161 -2.95 -3.43 -5.11
N THR A 162 -1.85 -3.36 -4.37
CA THR A 162 -1.23 -4.54 -3.76
C THR A 162 -1.73 -4.82 -2.34
N GLY A 163 -2.99 -4.53 -2.07
CA GLY A 163 -3.68 -4.93 -0.84
C GLY A 163 -3.66 -3.89 0.26
N ASP A 164 -4.23 -4.26 1.40
CA ASP A 164 -4.51 -3.41 2.55
C ASP A 164 -5.33 -2.17 2.16
N SER A 165 -6.46 -2.43 1.49
CA SER A 165 -7.45 -1.41 1.13
C SER A 165 -8.20 -0.89 2.35
N ALA A 166 -8.66 -1.80 3.21
CA ALA A 166 -9.28 -1.53 4.50
C ALA A 166 -8.25 -1.68 5.64
N ASP A 167 -8.44 -0.95 6.76
CA ASP A 167 -7.54 -1.06 7.92
C ASP A 167 -7.99 -2.13 8.93
N SER A 168 -9.30 -2.35 9.06
CA SER A 168 -9.88 -3.24 10.07
C SER A 168 -10.83 -4.29 9.50
N ARG A 169 -10.71 -4.63 8.22
CA ARG A 169 -11.61 -5.57 7.52
C ARG A 169 -13.08 -5.13 7.57
N ASN A 170 -13.31 -3.84 7.64
CA ASN A 170 -14.64 -3.22 7.75
C ASN A 170 -15.21 -2.94 6.36
N SER A 171 -16.49 -3.28 6.13
CA SER A 171 -17.14 -3.09 4.82
C SER A 171 -17.25 -1.63 4.39
N LEU A 172 -17.35 -0.67 5.33
CA LEU A 172 -17.32 0.75 4.99
C LEU A 172 -15.93 1.19 4.51
N GLU A 173 -14.86 0.75 5.19
CA GLU A 173 -13.49 1.06 4.82
C GLU A 173 -13.21 0.59 3.39
N LEU A 174 -13.55 -0.65 3.07
CA LEU A 174 -13.41 -1.22 1.74
C LEU A 174 -14.24 -0.46 0.70
N GLN A 175 -15.50 -0.15 1.01
CA GLN A 175 -16.36 0.59 0.09
C GLN A 175 -15.85 2.01 -0.17
N TRP A 176 -15.37 2.71 0.86
CA TRP A 176 -14.77 4.04 0.70
C TRP A 176 -13.50 4.00 -0.16
N CYS A 177 -12.67 2.96 0.00
CA CYS A 177 -11.51 2.76 -0.86
C CYS A 177 -11.91 2.58 -2.34
N ILE A 178 -12.86 1.67 -2.62
CA ILE A 178 -13.37 1.42 -3.97
C ILE A 178 -13.97 2.70 -4.56
N ASP A 179 -14.78 3.42 -3.78
CA ASP A 179 -15.44 4.64 -4.23
C ASP A 179 -14.43 5.74 -4.60
N MET A 180 -13.35 5.89 -3.82
CA MET A 180 -12.29 6.86 -4.14
C MET A 180 -11.54 6.49 -5.42
N LEU A 181 -11.18 5.22 -5.60
CA LEU A 181 -10.50 4.75 -6.81
C LEU A 181 -11.39 4.83 -8.05
N ASP A 182 -12.70 4.65 -7.90
CA ASP A 182 -13.71 4.74 -8.96
C ASP A 182 -14.20 6.18 -9.24
N GLY A 183 -13.74 7.18 -8.48
CA GLY A 183 -14.09 8.58 -8.70
C GLY A 183 -15.45 8.99 -8.16
N ARG A 184 -15.83 8.46 -7.01
CA ARG A 184 -17.03 8.86 -6.28
C ARG A 184 -16.68 9.71 -5.08
N SER A 185 -17.67 10.45 -4.57
CA SER A 185 -17.52 11.17 -3.32
C SER A 185 -17.87 10.29 -2.12
N VAL A 186 -17.15 10.51 -1.00
CA VAL A 186 -17.34 9.79 0.26
C VAL A 186 -17.44 10.79 1.41
N VAL A 187 -18.36 10.56 2.34
CA VAL A 187 -18.35 11.19 3.65
C VAL A 187 -17.87 10.12 4.64
N PRO A 188 -16.63 10.18 5.15
CA PRO A 188 -16.04 9.11 5.96
C PRO A 188 -16.55 9.14 7.42
N ASN A 189 -17.85 9.31 7.59
CA ASN A 189 -18.53 9.34 8.88
C ASN A 189 -19.44 8.12 9.05
N SER A 190 -19.02 7.18 9.84
CA SER A 190 -19.80 6.00 10.20
C SER A 190 -20.65 6.21 11.45
N GLY A 191 -20.40 7.31 12.18
CA GLY A 191 -21.06 7.69 13.44
C GLY A 191 -22.15 8.76 13.26
N LYS A 192 -22.28 9.61 14.27
CA LYS A 192 -23.24 10.70 14.28
C LYS A 192 -22.66 11.94 13.61
N ARG A 193 -23.39 12.51 12.66
CA ARG A 193 -22.98 13.76 12.02
C ARG A 193 -22.90 14.90 13.04
N GLY A 194 -21.85 15.68 13.00
CA GLY A 194 -21.62 16.80 13.92
C GLY A 194 -21.02 16.39 15.28
N GLU A 195 -20.69 15.08 15.48
CA GLU A 195 -20.10 14.60 16.72
C GLU A 195 -19.13 13.45 16.41
N TYR A 196 -17.83 13.71 16.53
CA TYR A 196 -16.83 12.65 16.38
C TYR A 196 -16.84 11.70 17.59
N GLN A 197 -16.87 10.40 17.35
CA GLN A 197 -17.07 9.35 18.35
C GLN A 197 -15.92 8.34 18.35
N GLY A 198 -14.69 8.80 18.58
CA GLY A 198 -13.48 7.96 18.61
C GLY A 198 -12.52 8.30 19.74
N VAL A 199 -11.50 7.47 19.94
CA VAL A 199 -10.57 7.55 21.09
C VAL A 199 -9.82 8.88 21.21
N GLN A 200 -9.63 9.60 20.13
CA GLN A 200 -8.88 10.85 20.12
C GLN A 200 -9.60 12.03 20.81
N VAL A 201 -10.86 11.88 21.23
CA VAL A 201 -11.60 12.88 22.03
C VAL A 201 -11.85 12.44 23.48
N TRP A 202 -11.38 11.26 23.89
CA TRP A 202 -11.57 10.73 25.25
C TRP A 202 -10.25 10.83 26.02
N ASP A 203 -10.19 11.75 26.99
CA ASP A 203 -8.97 12.18 27.69
C ASP A 203 -8.21 11.03 28.37
N GLU A 204 -8.90 9.95 28.77
CA GLU A 204 -8.29 8.78 29.37
C GLU A 204 -7.47 7.92 28.40
N ALA A 205 -7.63 8.10 27.09
CA ALA A 205 -6.85 7.41 26.06
C ALA A 205 -5.50 8.12 25.84
N ASP A 206 -4.63 8.11 26.84
CA ASP A 206 -3.36 8.85 26.88
C ASP A 206 -2.30 8.36 25.87
N TYR A 207 -2.56 7.26 25.20
CA TYR A 207 -1.70 6.64 24.17
C TYR A 207 -1.93 7.19 22.75
N VAL A 208 -2.96 8.01 22.53
CA VAL A 208 -3.29 8.61 21.21
C VAL A 208 -3.03 10.11 21.17
N TYR A 209 -2.91 10.65 19.96
CA TYR A 209 -2.87 12.08 19.75
C TYR A 209 -4.25 12.71 19.92
N HIS A 210 -4.35 13.73 20.78
CA HIS A 210 -5.55 14.53 21.04
C HIS A 210 -5.40 15.90 20.35
N PRO A 211 -5.93 16.11 19.14
CA PRO A 211 -5.70 17.37 18.41
C PRO A 211 -6.35 18.59 19.06
N ASP A 212 -7.44 18.43 19.83
CA ASP A 212 -8.05 19.54 20.57
C ASP A 212 -7.23 19.94 21.81
N ASN A 213 -6.49 18.99 22.41
CA ASN A 213 -5.68 19.22 23.60
C ASN A 213 -4.42 18.32 23.61
N PRO A 214 -3.44 18.56 22.75
CA PRO A 214 -2.25 17.70 22.67
C PRO A 214 -1.39 17.71 23.95
N GLY A 215 -1.57 18.69 24.83
CA GLY A 215 -0.85 18.79 26.10
C GLY A 215 -1.16 17.70 27.12
N LEU A 216 -2.17 16.85 26.88
CA LEU A 216 -2.56 15.75 27.78
C LEU A 216 -1.49 14.66 27.93
N ASN A 217 -0.65 14.47 26.92
CA ASN A 217 0.27 13.33 26.89
C ASN A 217 1.60 13.64 26.15
N GLU A 218 2.35 12.59 25.79
CA GLU A 218 3.65 12.67 25.14
C GLU A 218 3.62 13.43 23.80
N PHE A 219 2.52 13.39 23.03
CA PHE A 219 2.40 14.10 21.78
C PHE A 219 2.61 15.61 21.96
N GLY A 220 2.00 16.21 22.99
CA GLY A 220 2.21 17.64 23.31
C GLY A 220 3.64 17.94 23.74
N THR A 221 4.27 17.07 24.53
CA THR A 221 5.68 17.28 24.96
C THR A 221 6.65 17.18 23.78
N ARG A 222 6.28 16.49 22.70
CA ARG A 222 7.05 16.42 21.45
C ARG A 222 6.76 17.56 20.48
N GLY A 223 5.76 18.41 20.79
CA GLY A 223 5.44 19.60 19.98
C GLY A 223 4.38 19.38 18.91
N PHE A 224 3.57 18.32 19.00
CA PHE A 224 2.43 18.13 18.10
C PHE A 224 1.46 19.31 18.23
N PRO A 225 0.91 19.82 17.11
CA PRO A 225 0.10 21.02 17.12
C PRO A 225 -1.26 20.82 17.78
N ALA A 226 -1.83 21.90 18.34
CA ALA A 226 -3.25 21.95 18.63
C ALA A 226 -4.01 22.28 17.33
N VAL A 227 -4.98 21.42 16.98
CA VAL A 227 -5.80 21.56 15.76
C VAL A 227 -7.29 21.32 16.11
N PRO A 228 -7.90 22.25 16.84
CA PRO A 228 -9.25 22.06 17.39
C PRO A 228 -10.30 21.83 16.30
N GLY A 229 -11.15 20.82 16.50
CA GLY A 229 -12.24 20.48 15.59
C GLY A 229 -11.82 19.73 14.33
N VAL A 230 -10.54 19.38 14.15
CA VAL A 230 -10.06 18.68 12.94
C VAL A 230 -10.68 17.31 12.77
N LEU A 231 -10.88 16.56 13.85
CA LEU A 231 -11.47 15.22 13.80
C LEU A 231 -12.87 15.26 13.21
N GLN A 232 -13.69 16.19 13.71
CA GLN A 232 -15.04 16.41 13.19
C GLN A 232 -15.03 16.87 11.75
N ALA A 233 -14.15 17.83 11.41
CA ALA A 233 -14.02 18.34 10.05
C ALA A 233 -13.63 17.21 9.08
N ALA A 234 -12.71 16.35 9.47
CA ALA A 234 -12.24 15.24 8.62
C ALA A 234 -13.34 14.21 8.33
N VAL A 235 -14.10 13.78 9.35
CA VAL A 235 -15.12 12.74 9.15
C VAL A 235 -16.42 13.27 8.51
N ASP A 236 -16.79 14.53 8.71
CA ASP A 236 -18.02 15.10 8.14
C ASP A 236 -17.84 15.70 6.73
N GLN A 237 -16.60 15.81 6.26
CA GLN A 237 -16.31 16.37 4.95
C GLN A 237 -16.82 15.44 3.83
N ASN A 238 -17.48 16.02 2.83
CA ASN A 238 -17.69 15.33 1.56
C ASN A 238 -16.36 15.35 0.78
N VAL A 239 -15.67 14.21 0.76
CA VAL A 239 -14.40 14.05 0.05
C VAL A 239 -14.70 13.65 -1.38
N GLU A 240 -14.22 14.43 -2.33
CA GLU A 240 -14.39 14.16 -3.76
C GLU A 240 -13.12 13.53 -4.35
N SER A 241 -13.27 12.49 -5.14
CA SER A 241 -12.18 11.89 -5.89
C SER A 241 -12.37 12.09 -7.38
N VAL A 242 -11.28 12.41 -8.07
CA VAL A 242 -11.26 12.43 -9.53
C VAL A 242 -11.36 11.02 -10.13
N GLY A 243 -11.05 9.99 -9.35
CA GLY A 243 -10.99 8.60 -9.77
C GLY A 243 -9.85 8.30 -10.72
N LEU A 244 -9.52 7.03 -10.84
CA LEU A 244 -8.62 6.56 -11.87
C LEU A 244 -9.34 6.56 -13.23
N ARG A 245 -8.65 6.94 -14.30
CA ARG A 245 -9.17 6.89 -15.68
C ARG A 245 -8.74 5.63 -16.43
N VAL A 246 -8.01 4.76 -15.76
CA VAL A 246 -7.50 3.50 -16.32
C VAL A 246 -8.09 2.31 -15.56
N PRO A 247 -8.17 1.13 -16.16
CA PRO A 247 -8.52 -0.10 -15.43
C PRO A 247 -7.60 -0.27 -14.22
N TRP A 248 -8.17 -0.73 -13.10
CA TRP A 248 -7.36 -1.06 -11.93
C TRP A 248 -7.69 -2.45 -11.40
N PHE A 249 -6.69 -3.06 -10.78
CA PHE A 249 -6.73 -4.43 -10.28
C PHE A 249 -6.23 -4.47 -8.85
N THR A 250 -6.75 -5.41 -8.04
CA THR A 250 -6.39 -5.50 -6.62
C THR A 250 -6.14 -6.92 -6.17
N VAL A 251 -5.35 -7.06 -5.11
CA VAL A 251 -5.17 -8.30 -4.37
C VAL A 251 -5.52 -8.08 -2.89
N TYR A 252 -5.58 -9.16 -2.11
CA TYR A 252 -5.77 -9.07 -0.67
C TYR A 252 -4.48 -8.62 0.03
N GLY A 253 -4.64 -7.80 1.08
CA GLY A 253 -3.65 -7.63 2.12
C GLY A 253 -4.07 -8.31 3.43
N ASN A 254 -3.17 -8.37 4.41
CA ASN A 254 -3.48 -8.99 5.69
C ASN A 254 -4.59 -8.22 6.45
N HIS A 255 -4.72 -6.91 6.28
CA HIS A 255 -5.81 -6.09 6.83
C HIS A 255 -7.15 -6.29 6.11
N ASP A 256 -7.14 -6.72 4.86
CA ASP A 256 -8.34 -7.15 4.12
C ASP A 256 -8.75 -8.60 4.50
N THR A 257 -7.86 -9.37 5.11
CA THR A 257 -8.04 -10.80 5.41
C THR A 257 -8.29 -11.07 6.87
N LEU A 258 -7.56 -10.39 7.75
CA LEU A 258 -7.60 -10.54 9.19
C LEU A 258 -8.09 -9.24 9.84
N PHE A 259 -8.71 -9.37 11.00
CA PHE A 259 -9.11 -8.22 11.78
C PHE A 259 -7.87 -7.47 12.29
N MET A 260 -7.77 -6.17 11.96
CA MET A 260 -6.58 -5.35 12.20
C MET A 260 -5.28 -6.03 11.76
N GLY A 261 -5.35 -6.74 10.63
CA GLY A 261 -4.23 -7.39 9.97
C GLY A 261 -3.61 -8.59 10.69
N ASN A 262 -4.10 -8.96 11.89
CA ASN A 262 -3.40 -9.96 12.73
C ASN A 262 -4.32 -11.01 13.35
N ILE A 263 -5.61 -10.75 13.50
CA ILE A 263 -6.52 -11.55 14.32
C ILE A 263 -7.59 -12.19 13.44
N GLN A 264 -7.76 -13.50 13.55
CA GLN A 264 -8.86 -14.19 12.88
C GLN A 264 -10.21 -13.67 13.37
N VAL A 265 -11.15 -13.47 12.44
CA VAL A 265 -12.49 -12.97 12.77
C VAL A 265 -13.35 -14.08 13.33
N GLU A 266 -13.88 -13.86 14.53
CA GLU A 266 -14.93 -14.68 15.13
C GLU A 266 -16.24 -13.91 15.26
N SER A 267 -17.33 -14.62 15.44
CA SER A 267 -18.70 -14.05 15.51
C SER A 267 -18.85 -12.94 16.57
N ALA A 268 -18.12 -13.06 17.69
CA ALA A 268 -18.11 -12.05 18.76
C ALA A 268 -17.53 -10.72 18.28
N LEU A 269 -16.42 -10.77 17.51
CA LEU A 269 -15.78 -9.61 16.89
C LEU A 269 -16.68 -8.94 15.86
N ALA A 270 -17.28 -9.73 14.99
CA ALA A 270 -18.19 -9.23 13.99
C ALA A 270 -19.41 -8.51 14.61
N SER A 271 -19.96 -9.08 15.71
CA SER A 271 -21.05 -8.44 16.46
C SER A 271 -20.63 -7.15 17.16
N TRP A 272 -19.37 -7.08 17.64
CA TRP A 272 -18.84 -5.91 18.30
C TRP A 272 -18.66 -4.73 17.32
N ALA A 273 -18.15 -4.98 16.14
CA ALA A 273 -17.86 -3.95 15.15
C ALA A 273 -19.08 -3.08 14.78
N ILE A 274 -20.27 -3.69 14.71
CA ILE A 274 -21.53 -3.00 14.35
C ILE A 274 -22.28 -2.39 15.54
N ASN A 275 -21.79 -2.58 16.75
CA ASN A 275 -22.43 -2.23 18.02
C ASN A 275 -22.28 -0.72 18.35
N ASP A 276 -22.89 -0.33 19.46
CA ASP A 276 -22.89 1.05 19.99
C ASP A 276 -21.90 1.29 21.14
N ARG A 277 -20.97 0.35 21.39
CA ARG A 277 -20.03 0.44 22.50
C ARG A 277 -18.58 0.34 22.03
N LYS A 278 -17.82 1.42 22.17
CA LYS A 278 -16.39 1.49 21.83
C LYS A 278 -15.56 1.65 23.11
N SER A 279 -14.46 0.91 23.20
CA SER A 279 -13.55 0.97 24.32
C SER A 279 -12.39 1.93 24.07
N SER A 280 -12.06 2.77 25.04
CA SER A 280 -10.88 3.65 25.03
C SER A 280 -9.69 3.11 25.83
N LEU A 281 -9.90 2.09 26.68
CA LEU A 281 -8.85 1.53 27.54
C LEU A 281 -8.81 0.01 27.46
N TRP A 282 -7.62 -0.53 27.61
CA TRP A 282 -7.41 -1.95 27.86
C TRP A 282 -7.40 -2.24 29.36
N PRO A 283 -7.99 -3.33 29.85
CA PRO A 283 -8.00 -3.64 31.29
C PRO A 283 -6.60 -3.84 31.84
N ALA A 284 -6.26 -3.17 32.92
CA ALA A 284 -4.93 -3.24 33.56
C ALA A 284 -4.52 -4.67 33.98
N THR A 285 -5.48 -5.54 34.26
CA THR A 285 -5.26 -6.96 34.61
C THR A 285 -4.70 -7.79 33.47
N VAL A 286 -4.82 -7.30 32.22
CA VAL A 286 -4.34 -8.00 31.02
C VAL A 286 -2.93 -7.55 30.64
N ASN A 287 -2.49 -6.37 31.06
CA ASN A 287 -1.15 -5.84 30.75
C ASN A 287 0.00 -6.71 31.27
N LEU A 288 -0.18 -7.40 32.38
CA LEU A 288 0.85 -8.28 32.95
C LEU A 288 1.14 -9.52 32.09
N MET A 289 0.19 -9.92 31.25
CA MET A 289 0.31 -11.09 30.39
C MET A 289 0.58 -10.71 28.90
N ALA A 290 0.50 -9.45 28.56
CA ALA A 290 0.54 -8.97 27.17
C ALA A 290 1.84 -9.35 26.42
N ASN A 291 2.99 -9.21 27.06
CA ASN A 291 4.28 -9.57 26.44
C ASN A 291 4.41 -11.08 26.20
N TRP A 292 3.79 -11.90 27.05
CA TRP A 292 3.77 -13.35 26.89
C TRP A 292 2.76 -13.78 25.82
N TRP A 293 1.61 -13.11 25.75
CA TRP A 293 0.55 -13.36 24.78
C TRP A 293 0.95 -12.91 23.37
N ALA A 294 1.68 -11.81 23.23
CA ALA A 294 2.17 -11.30 21.94
C ALA A 294 3.15 -12.27 21.24
N SER A 295 3.81 -13.14 22.02
CA SER A 295 4.68 -14.21 21.48
C SER A 295 3.94 -15.51 21.15
N ASN A 296 2.61 -15.57 21.39
CA ASN A 296 1.79 -16.77 21.22
C ASN A 296 0.44 -16.42 20.58
N SER A 297 0.43 -16.19 19.28
CA SER A 297 -0.70 -15.62 18.53
C SER A 297 -2.04 -16.36 18.74
N SER A 298 -2.05 -17.69 18.79
CA SER A 298 -3.28 -18.47 19.01
C SER A 298 -3.87 -18.28 20.41
N MET A 299 -3.02 -18.15 21.44
CA MET A 299 -3.48 -17.89 22.81
C MET A 299 -3.93 -16.44 22.99
N PHE A 300 -3.27 -15.48 22.31
CA PHE A 300 -3.69 -14.10 22.28
C PHE A 300 -5.09 -13.97 21.67
N GLN A 301 -5.34 -14.64 20.57
CA GLN A 301 -6.65 -14.69 19.93
C GLN A 301 -7.73 -15.25 20.87
N GLN A 302 -7.46 -16.37 21.56
CA GLN A 302 -8.39 -16.93 22.56
C GLN A 302 -8.67 -15.96 23.70
N LEU A 303 -7.65 -15.20 24.14
CA LEU A 303 -7.82 -14.17 25.17
C LEU A 303 -8.72 -13.03 24.68
N VAL A 304 -8.44 -12.46 23.52
CA VAL A 304 -9.25 -11.40 22.90
C VAL A 304 -10.70 -11.86 22.77
N ASN A 305 -10.92 -13.06 22.30
CA ASN A 305 -12.26 -13.62 22.11
C ASN A 305 -12.97 -13.87 23.45
N THR A 306 -12.26 -14.35 24.46
CA THR A 306 -12.81 -14.56 25.81
C THR A 306 -13.18 -13.23 26.49
N ILE A 307 -12.32 -12.23 26.38
CA ILE A 307 -12.55 -10.89 26.92
C ILE A 307 -13.79 -10.27 26.28
N ARG A 308 -13.96 -10.40 24.97
CA ARG A 308 -15.09 -9.86 24.23
C ARG A 308 -16.41 -10.57 24.48
N ALA A 309 -16.41 -11.90 24.54
CA ALA A 309 -17.60 -12.68 24.83
C ALA A 309 -18.24 -12.34 26.17
N ARG A 310 -17.46 -11.82 27.11
CA ARG A 310 -17.92 -11.51 28.47
C ARG A 310 -18.32 -10.06 28.70
N ASN A 311 -18.04 -9.12 27.79
CA ASN A 311 -18.36 -7.67 27.91
C ASN A 311 -17.85 -6.97 29.22
N GLU A 312 -17.19 -7.70 30.11
CA GLU A 312 -16.87 -7.27 31.47
C GLU A 312 -15.45 -6.72 31.63
N PHE A 313 -14.63 -6.83 30.57
CA PHE A 313 -13.21 -6.60 30.66
C PHE A 313 -12.72 -5.29 30.06
N PHE A 314 -13.55 -4.58 29.29
CA PHE A 314 -13.15 -3.30 28.73
C PHE A 314 -13.39 -2.17 29.73
N ALA A 315 -12.34 -1.39 29.97
CA ALA A 315 -12.43 -0.13 30.70
C ALA A 315 -12.67 1.02 29.71
N GLY A 316 -13.15 2.17 30.20
CA GLY A 316 -13.37 3.33 29.33
C GLY A 316 -14.35 3.03 28.19
N VAL A 317 -15.50 2.42 28.48
CA VAL A 317 -16.49 2.10 27.43
C VAL A 317 -17.40 3.29 27.20
N HIS A 318 -17.39 3.79 25.98
CA HIS A 318 -18.23 4.90 25.52
C HIS A 318 -19.37 4.41 24.64
N THR A 319 -20.50 5.12 24.69
CA THR A 319 -21.60 4.89 23.75
C THR A 319 -21.31 5.65 22.46
N VAL A 320 -21.32 4.94 21.35
CA VAL A 320 -21.16 5.47 20.00
C VAL A 320 -22.38 5.13 19.16
N THR A 321 -22.50 5.68 17.98
CA THR A 321 -23.58 5.33 17.06
C THR A 321 -23.37 3.92 16.52
N ALA A 322 -24.32 3.02 16.74
CA ALA A 322 -24.34 1.70 16.10
C ALA A 322 -24.51 1.83 14.59
N ASN A 323 -23.76 1.04 13.82
CA ASN A 323 -23.84 1.08 12.37
C ASN A 323 -23.68 -0.32 11.76
N PRO A 324 -24.74 -0.90 11.16
CA PRO A 324 -24.70 -2.23 10.58
C PRO A 324 -23.78 -2.34 9.36
N GLU A 325 -23.46 -1.23 8.69
CA GLU A 325 -22.54 -1.22 7.56
C GLU A 325 -21.06 -1.37 7.97
N ARG A 326 -20.74 -1.27 9.27
CA ARG A 326 -19.42 -1.62 9.83
C ARG A 326 -19.17 -3.12 9.93
N LYS A 327 -20.02 -3.93 9.28
CA LYS A 327 -19.85 -5.38 9.29
C LYS A 327 -18.47 -5.78 8.77
N ILE A 328 -17.89 -6.78 9.40
CA ILE A 328 -16.65 -7.38 8.95
C ILE A 328 -16.96 -8.28 7.76
N PHE A 329 -16.30 -8.08 6.64
CA PHE A 329 -16.46 -8.92 5.45
C PHE A 329 -15.59 -10.19 5.53
N ASP A 330 -16.00 -11.23 4.84
CA ASP A 330 -15.21 -12.42 4.56
C ASP A 330 -14.55 -12.31 3.17
N GLN A 331 -13.78 -13.32 2.77
CA GLN A 331 -13.13 -13.34 1.46
C GLN A 331 -14.15 -13.19 0.30
N ALA A 332 -15.27 -13.88 0.37
CA ALA A 332 -16.31 -13.74 -0.64
C ALA A 332 -16.90 -12.33 -0.65
N GLY A 333 -17.09 -11.74 0.53
CA GLY A 333 -17.55 -10.36 0.69
C GLY A 333 -16.61 -9.32 0.08
N PHE A 334 -15.30 -9.51 0.20
CA PHE A 334 -14.29 -8.66 -0.47
C PHE A 334 -14.47 -8.72 -1.99
N MET A 335 -14.41 -9.91 -2.58
CA MET A 335 -14.59 -10.08 -4.02
C MET A 335 -15.94 -9.54 -4.51
N GLN A 336 -17.02 -9.78 -3.75
CA GLN A 336 -18.36 -9.27 -4.08
C GLN A 336 -18.44 -7.75 -4.04
N ALA A 337 -17.71 -7.07 -3.14
CA ALA A 337 -17.65 -5.60 -3.11
C ALA A 337 -17.08 -5.07 -4.42
N HIS A 338 -16.00 -5.67 -4.91
CA HIS A 338 -15.40 -5.31 -6.21
C HIS A 338 -16.32 -5.64 -7.40
N LEU A 339 -17.02 -6.78 -7.38
CA LEU A 339 -17.97 -7.15 -8.43
C LEU A 339 -19.20 -6.22 -8.50
N LYS A 340 -19.54 -5.55 -7.40
CA LYS A 340 -20.64 -4.57 -7.36
C LYS A 340 -20.23 -3.19 -7.84
N SER A 341 -18.94 -2.92 -7.99
CA SER A 341 -18.47 -1.67 -8.57
C SER A 341 -18.99 -1.52 -10.01
N PRO A 342 -19.42 -0.32 -10.42
CA PRO A 342 -20.11 -0.13 -11.71
C PRO A 342 -19.21 -0.18 -12.93
N ALA A 343 -18.04 -0.77 -12.86
CA ALA A 343 -17.11 -0.92 -14.00
C ALA A 343 -16.64 0.40 -14.62
N THR A 344 -16.39 1.40 -13.81
CA THR A 344 -15.92 2.70 -14.28
C THR A 344 -14.77 3.15 -13.38
N PRO A 345 -13.51 3.08 -13.82
CA PRO A 345 -13.03 2.70 -15.16
C PRO A 345 -13.08 1.20 -15.46
N GLY A 346 -13.27 0.34 -14.45
CA GLY A 346 -13.30 -1.10 -14.55
C GLY A 346 -11.94 -1.76 -14.39
N PRO A 347 -11.81 -3.07 -14.70
CA PRO A 347 -12.93 -3.95 -15.07
C PRO A 347 -13.83 -4.24 -13.87
N VAL A 348 -15.05 -4.73 -14.11
CA VAL A 348 -15.89 -5.27 -13.02
C VAL A 348 -15.12 -6.33 -12.27
N GLY A 349 -15.09 -6.22 -10.93
CA GLY A 349 -14.39 -7.16 -10.07
C GLY A 349 -12.90 -6.86 -9.85
N HIS A 350 -12.30 -5.91 -10.57
CA HIS A 350 -10.91 -5.46 -10.40
C HIS A 350 -9.89 -6.62 -10.32
N GLY A 351 -10.05 -7.61 -11.20
CA GLY A 351 -9.27 -8.85 -11.25
C GLY A 351 -10.10 -10.09 -10.88
N PHE A 352 -11.04 -9.98 -9.95
CA PHE A 352 -11.91 -11.08 -9.55
C PHE A 352 -13.12 -11.21 -10.50
N THR A 353 -13.62 -12.43 -10.60
CA THR A 353 -14.83 -12.80 -11.38
C THR A 353 -15.84 -13.47 -10.47
N GLN A 354 -17.07 -13.69 -10.94
CA GLN A 354 -18.04 -14.47 -10.20
C GLN A 354 -17.53 -15.90 -9.93
N GLN A 355 -16.74 -16.48 -10.84
CA GLN A 355 -16.13 -17.79 -10.64
C GLN A 355 -15.20 -17.79 -9.40
N ASN A 356 -14.44 -16.73 -9.16
CA ASN A 356 -13.61 -16.62 -7.96
C ASN A 356 -14.44 -16.69 -6.69
N VAL A 357 -15.58 -16.00 -6.66
CA VAL A 357 -16.52 -16.06 -5.51
C VAL A 357 -17.08 -17.46 -5.34
N ASP A 358 -17.51 -18.10 -6.42
CA ASP A 358 -18.16 -19.41 -6.40
C ASP A 358 -17.22 -20.55 -6.00
N THR A 359 -15.92 -20.42 -6.35
CA THR A 359 -14.90 -21.44 -6.05
C THR A 359 -14.08 -21.13 -4.80
N GLY A 360 -14.12 -19.89 -4.30
CA GLY A 360 -13.24 -19.42 -3.22
C GLY A 360 -11.79 -19.15 -3.67
N GLN A 361 -11.51 -19.12 -4.97
CA GLN A 361 -10.19 -18.81 -5.50
C GLN A 361 -9.92 -17.29 -5.36
N THR A 362 -8.93 -16.92 -4.58
CA THR A 362 -8.61 -15.51 -4.24
C THR A 362 -7.50 -14.89 -5.10
N TRP A 363 -7.08 -15.58 -6.16
CA TRP A 363 -6.04 -15.13 -7.09
C TRP A 363 -6.55 -15.12 -8.52
N TRP A 364 -5.89 -14.30 -9.37
CA TRP A 364 -6.32 -14.04 -10.73
C TRP A 364 -5.15 -13.78 -11.68
N LYS A 365 -5.43 -13.78 -13.00
CA LYS A 365 -4.53 -13.28 -14.04
C LYS A 365 -5.24 -12.34 -15.00
N THR A 366 -4.49 -11.42 -15.61
CA THR A 366 -5.00 -10.56 -16.68
C THR A 366 -3.91 -10.19 -17.66
N ASP A 367 -4.26 -10.03 -18.94
CA ASP A 367 -3.38 -9.42 -19.93
C ASP A 367 -3.63 -7.90 -19.94
N VAL A 368 -2.66 -7.13 -19.47
CA VAL A 368 -2.74 -5.67 -19.48
C VAL A 368 -2.47 -5.12 -20.86
N THR A 369 -1.55 -5.76 -21.59
CA THR A 369 -1.32 -5.55 -23.04
C THR A 369 -1.19 -6.92 -23.72
N ASP A 370 -1.14 -6.97 -25.06
CA ASP A 370 -0.96 -8.22 -25.80
C ASP A 370 0.33 -8.97 -25.40
N TRP A 371 1.33 -8.27 -24.86
CA TRP A 371 2.65 -8.79 -24.51
C TRP A 371 2.98 -8.75 -23.00
N LEU A 372 2.06 -8.30 -22.16
CA LEU A 372 2.25 -8.25 -20.70
C LEU A 372 1.09 -8.89 -19.96
N ARG A 373 1.39 -9.93 -19.19
CA ARG A 373 0.46 -10.60 -18.26
C ARG A 373 0.81 -10.27 -16.82
N VAL A 374 -0.22 -9.97 -16.03
CA VAL A 374 -0.13 -9.73 -14.58
C VAL A 374 -0.84 -10.85 -13.85
N PHE A 375 -0.22 -11.35 -12.79
CA PHE A 375 -0.75 -12.37 -11.89
C PHE A 375 -0.97 -11.74 -10.52
N GLY A 376 -2.22 -11.70 -10.06
CA GLY A 376 -2.57 -11.24 -8.71
C GLY A 376 -2.70 -12.41 -7.76
N LEU A 377 -1.95 -12.38 -6.67
CA LEU A 377 -1.86 -13.45 -5.68
C LEU A 377 -2.46 -13.03 -4.34
N ASP A 378 -3.08 -13.98 -3.65
CA ASP A 378 -3.41 -13.88 -2.24
C ASP A 378 -2.28 -14.54 -1.43
N THR A 379 -1.50 -13.73 -0.76
CA THR A 379 -0.38 -14.19 0.08
C THR A 379 -0.69 -14.10 1.57
N CYS A 380 -1.98 -13.89 1.92
CA CYS A 380 -2.37 -13.72 3.30
C CYS A 380 -2.62 -15.07 3.99
N ASN A 381 -2.05 -15.24 5.19
CA ASN A 381 -2.41 -16.37 6.03
C ASN A 381 -3.78 -16.09 6.69
N GLN A 382 -4.73 -17.02 6.51
CA GLN A 382 -6.10 -16.87 7.01
C GLN A 382 -6.24 -17.17 8.51
N VAL A 383 -5.17 -17.61 9.16
CA VAL A 383 -5.21 -18.06 10.55
C VAL A 383 -4.89 -16.92 11.50
N THR A 384 -3.72 -16.32 11.39
CA THR A 384 -3.27 -15.22 12.26
C THR A 384 -1.90 -14.71 11.82
N GLY A 385 -1.53 -13.53 12.32
CA GLY A 385 -0.23 -12.90 12.07
C GLY A 385 -0.19 -12.09 10.79
N ALA A 386 0.62 -11.05 10.79
CA ALA A 386 0.69 -10.10 9.69
C ALA A 386 1.51 -10.63 8.50
N ASP A 387 2.44 -11.55 8.72
CA ASP A 387 3.26 -12.11 7.67
C ASP A 387 2.47 -13.07 6.78
N GLY A 388 2.95 -13.25 5.56
CA GLY A 388 2.28 -14.02 4.52
C GLY A 388 2.87 -15.40 4.29
N ALA A 389 2.18 -16.16 3.43
CA ALA A 389 2.61 -17.44 2.86
C ALA A 389 1.81 -17.69 1.56
N VAL A 390 2.29 -18.57 0.71
CA VAL A 390 1.60 -18.96 -0.52
C VAL A 390 1.08 -20.40 -0.38
N PRO A 391 -0.25 -20.65 -0.49
CA PRO A 391 -0.78 -22.01 -0.51
C PRO A 391 -0.26 -22.80 -1.73
N GLN A 392 -0.08 -24.12 -1.57
CA GLN A 392 0.47 -25.00 -2.60
C GLN A 392 -0.31 -24.97 -3.92
N ASP A 393 -1.63 -24.94 -3.86
CA ASP A 393 -2.49 -24.90 -5.05
C ASP A 393 -2.32 -23.61 -5.85
N GLN A 394 -2.17 -22.47 -5.17
CA GLN A 394 -1.85 -21.19 -5.80
C GLN A 394 -0.45 -21.19 -6.39
N PHE A 395 0.51 -21.78 -5.70
CA PHE A 395 1.89 -21.93 -6.17
C PHE A 395 1.96 -22.77 -7.46
N ASP A 396 1.27 -23.92 -7.48
CA ASP A 396 1.21 -24.81 -8.65
C ASP A 396 0.50 -24.13 -9.83
N TRP A 397 -0.59 -23.41 -9.54
CA TRP A 397 -1.29 -22.60 -10.54
C TRP A 397 -0.37 -21.53 -11.14
N LEU A 398 0.32 -20.75 -10.31
CA LEU A 398 1.21 -19.69 -10.78
C LEU A 398 2.34 -20.25 -11.65
N ARG A 399 2.96 -21.38 -11.25
CA ARG A 399 3.98 -22.05 -12.03
C ARG A 399 3.47 -22.40 -13.44
N SER A 400 2.31 -23.05 -13.52
CA SER A 400 1.69 -23.43 -14.79
C SER A 400 1.38 -22.21 -15.67
N GLU A 401 0.91 -21.12 -15.05
CA GLU A 401 0.56 -19.91 -15.76
C GLU A 401 1.79 -19.11 -16.25
N LEU A 402 2.89 -19.15 -15.52
CA LEU A 402 4.18 -18.59 -15.94
C LEU A 402 4.77 -19.38 -17.11
N GLU A 403 4.66 -20.73 -17.10
CA GLU A 403 5.03 -21.59 -18.23
C GLU A 403 4.24 -21.23 -19.50
N GLN A 404 2.93 -21.04 -19.35
CA GLN A 404 2.06 -20.62 -20.46
C GLN A 404 2.46 -19.23 -20.99
N ALA A 405 2.65 -18.25 -20.09
CA ALA A 405 3.05 -16.89 -20.48
C ALA A 405 4.40 -16.89 -21.22
N GLN A 406 5.35 -17.74 -20.77
CA GLN A 406 6.63 -17.91 -21.45
C GLN A 406 6.48 -18.51 -22.85
N ALA A 407 5.66 -19.56 -23.01
CA ALA A 407 5.36 -20.17 -24.30
C ALA A 407 4.70 -19.17 -25.28
N GLU A 408 3.85 -18.30 -24.75
CA GLU A 408 3.18 -17.22 -25.49
C GLU A 408 4.09 -16.01 -25.75
N LYS A 409 5.32 -16.00 -25.25
CA LYS A 409 6.28 -14.89 -25.29
C LYS A 409 5.70 -13.59 -24.70
N LYS A 410 5.05 -13.71 -23.56
CA LYS A 410 4.57 -12.57 -22.76
C LYS A 410 5.51 -12.28 -21.61
N LEU A 411 5.78 -11.02 -21.39
CA LEU A 411 6.39 -10.55 -20.14
C LEU A 411 5.41 -10.81 -19.00
N ALA A 412 5.92 -11.11 -17.81
CA ALA A 412 5.13 -11.39 -16.63
C ALA A 412 5.45 -10.41 -15.50
N ILE A 413 4.43 -9.99 -14.78
CA ILE A 413 4.52 -9.33 -13.48
C ILE A 413 3.73 -10.16 -12.48
N VAL A 414 4.31 -10.44 -11.32
CA VAL A 414 3.59 -10.94 -10.14
C VAL A 414 3.22 -9.74 -9.27
N CYS A 415 1.98 -9.75 -8.77
CA CYS A 415 1.41 -8.73 -7.89
C CYS A 415 0.89 -9.44 -6.63
N SER A 416 1.39 -9.08 -5.46
CA SER A 416 0.97 -9.64 -4.17
C SER A 416 1.04 -8.57 -3.08
N HIS A 417 0.53 -8.84 -1.90
CA HIS A 417 0.69 -7.92 -0.77
C HIS A 417 2.05 -8.07 -0.10
N HIS A 418 2.38 -9.30 0.33
CA HIS A 418 3.64 -9.59 1.01
C HIS A 418 4.79 -9.68 0.02
N ASN A 419 5.95 -9.20 0.46
CA ASN A 419 7.21 -9.27 -0.26
C ASN A 419 8.04 -10.49 0.17
N SER A 420 9.22 -10.69 -0.45
CA SER A 420 10.08 -11.82 -0.16
C SER A 420 10.57 -11.88 1.31
N TYR A 421 10.59 -10.78 2.02
CA TYR A 421 11.01 -10.75 3.43
C TYR A 421 9.91 -11.13 4.41
N THR A 422 8.66 -11.13 3.97
CA THR A 422 7.47 -11.31 4.83
C THR A 422 6.63 -12.54 4.44
N LEU A 423 7.10 -13.39 3.53
CA LEU A 423 6.50 -14.71 3.25
C LEU A 423 7.03 -15.77 4.24
N GLU A 424 6.82 -15.54 5.53
CA GLU A 424 7.41 -16.34 6.62
C GLU A 424 6.36 -16.89 7.59
N ASN A 425 5.07 -16.72 7.30
CA ASN A 425 4.00 -17.10 8.21
C ASN A 425 3.77 -18.61 8.23
N VAL A 426 4.00 -19.24 9.37
CA VAL A 426 3.87 -20.69 9.61
C VAL A 426 2.63 -21.04 10.42
N ALA A 427 1.68 -20.11 10.60
CA ALA A 427 0.51 -20.35 11.41
C ALA A 427 -0.42 -21.37 10.74
N GLU A 428 -0.79 -22.40 11.50
CA GLU A 428 -1.65 -23.49 11.07
C GLU A 428 -3.03 -23.40 11.76
N PRO A 429 -4.11 -23.83 11.10
CA PRO A 429 -5.41 -23.88 11.72
C PRO A 429 -5.42 -24.78 12.97
N ALA A 430 -6.03 -24.31 14.06
CA ALA A 430 -6.18 -25.10 15.28
C ALA A 430 -7.06 -26.36 15.07
N ILE A 431 -7.94 -26.32 14.08
CA ILE A 431 -8.86 -27.40 13.70
C ILE A 431 -8.92 -27.47 12.17
N GLY A 432 -8.66 -28.64 11.60
CA GLY A 432 -8.67 -28.84 10.15
C GLY A 432 -7.38 -29.48 9.65
N PRO A 433 -7.25 -29.72 8.34
CA PRO A 433 -6.03 -30.22 7.75
C PRO A 433 -4.93 -29.14 7.82
N SER A 434 -3.68 -29.56 8.01
CA SER A 434 -2.51 -28.71 7.83
C SER A 434 -2.47 -28.19 6.40
N GLN A 435 -2.12 -26.92 6.23
CA GLN A 435 -1.92 -26.32 4.94
C GLN A 435 -0.45 -26.54 4.50
N ASN A 436 -0.24 -26.95 3.25
CA ASN A 436 1.10 -26.89 2.70
C ASN A 436 1.36 -25.46 2.23
N LEU A 437 2.16 -24.74 3.01
CA LEU A 437 2.48 -23.32 2.79
C LEU A 437 3.88 -23.21 2.21
N ILE A 438 3.99 -22.44 1.15
CA ILE A 438 5.27 -22.11 0.51
C ILE A 438 5.74 -20.77 1.06
N HIS A 439 7.00 -20.72 1.45
CA HIS A 439 7.64 -19.54 2.03
C HIS A 439 8.67 -18.93 1.06
N SER A 440 9.28 -17.84 1.50
CA SER A 440 10.15 -16.96 0.72
C SER A 440 11.15 -17.67 -0.18
N ASP A 441 12.03 -18.51 0.39
CA ASP A 441 13.13 -19.10 -0.36
C ASP A 441 12.64 -19.99 -1.51
N GLU A 442 11.63 -20.83 -1.25
CA GLU A 442 11.04 -21.71 -2.25
C GLU A 442 10.25 -20.92 -3.31
N PHE A 443 9.51 -19.91 -2.88
CA PHE A 443 8.74 -19.07 -3.80
C PHE A 443 9.68 -18.30 -4.75
N VAL A 444 10.70 -17.62 -4.22
CA VAL A 444 11.70 -16.90 -5.03
C VAL A 444 12.46 -17.84 -5.95
N ALA A 445 12.82 -19.05 -5.47
CA ALA A 445 13.51 -20.05 -6.31
C ALA A 445 12.66 -20.46 -7.53
N MET A 446 11.35 -20.68 -7.33
CA MET A 446 10.41 -20.97 -8.41
C MET A 446 10.30 -19.80 -9.39
N LEU A 447 10.15 -18.57 -8.91
CA LEU A 447 10.06 -17.38 -9.76
C LEU A 447 11.30 -17.19 -10.62
N LEU A 448 12.48 -17.52 -10.11
CA LEU A 448 13.74 -17.45 -10.85
C LEU A 448 13.86 -18.47 -12.00
N GLU A 449 13.01 -19.49 -12.07
CA GLU A 449 12.98 -20.42 -13.21
C GLU A 449 12.43 -19.75 -14.50
N PHE A 450 11.71 -18.62 -14.39
CA PHE A 450 10.97 -17.97 -15.49
C PHE A 450 11.67 -16.71 -15.99
N PRO A 451 12.40 -16.75 -17.12
CA PRO A 451 13.07 -15.56 -17.69
C PRO A 451 12.12 -14.42 -18.07
N ASN A 452 10.88 -14.74 -18.40
CA ASN A 452 9.86 -13.77 -18.79
C ASN A 452 9.23 -13.03 -17.60
N LEU A 453 9.43 -13.47 -16.36
CA LEU A 453 9.10 -12.71 -15.17
C LEU A 453 10.12 -11.57 -15.02
N VAL A 454 9.65 -10.33 -15.13
CA VAL A 454 10.51 -9.14 -15.11
C VAL A 454 10.39 -8.36 -13.80
N ALA A 455 9.22 -8.43 -13.16
CA ALA A 455 8.99 -7.75 -11.88
C ALA A 455 8.03 -8.54 -10.96
N TRP A 456 8.22 -8.34 -9.66
CA TRP A 456 7.31 -8.67 -8.60
C TRP A 456 6.99 -7.39 -7.84
N VAL A 457 5.72 -6.94 -7.86
CA VAL A 457 5.28 -5.70 -7.20
C VAL A 457 4.46 -6.03 -5.95
N ASN A 458 4.73 -5.31 -4.85
CA ASN A 458 4.14 -5.61 -3.55
C ASN A 458 4.19 -4.40 -2.58
N GLY A 459 3.76 -4.61 -1.32
CA GLY A 459 3.68 -3.59 -0.27
C GLY A 459 4.01 -4.13 1.11
N HIS A 460 3.04 -4.06 2.04
CA HIS A 460 3.04 -4.60 3.39
C HIS A 460 4.01 -3.92 4.38
N THR A 461 5.24 -3.69 4.01
CA THR A 461 6.24 -3.13 4.94
C THR A 461 6.13 -1.62 5.12
N HIS A 462 5.34 -0.95 4.28
CA HIS A 462 5.22 0.51 4.21
C HIS A 462 6.55 1.22 3.93
N ILE A 463 7.48 0.54 3.27
CA ILE A 463 8.84 1.04 2.98
C ILE A 463 9.09 0.94 1.48
N ASN A 464 9.52 2.03 0.84
CA ASN A 464 10.04 1.94 -0.51
C ASN A 464 11.30 1.08 -0.52
N THR A 465 11.26 -0.06 -1.22
CA THR A 465 12.40 -0.97 -1.34
C THR A 465 12.42 -1.59 -2.73
N ILE A 466 13.60 -1.65 -3.35
CA ILE A 466 13.80 -2.31 -4.64
C ILE A 466 14.91 -3.36 -4.48
N THR A 467 14.52 -4.62 -4.61
CA THR A 467 15.42 -5.77 -4.46
C THR A 467 15.68 -6.43 -5.83
N ALA A 468 16.94 -6.71 -6.12
CA ALA A 468 17.32 -7.52 -7.27
C ALA A 468 17.34 -8.99 -6.89
N HIS A 469 16.64 -9.84 -7.63
CA HIS A 469 16.71 -11.30 -7.52
C HIS A 469 17.48 -11.86 -8.71
N PRO A 470 18.80 -12.07 -8.58
CA PRO A 470 19.63 -12.51 -9.70
C PRO A 470 19.45 -14.01 -9.97
N ARG A 471 19.39 -14.34 -11.26
CA ARG A 471 19.50 -15.73 -11.76
C ARG A 471 20.95 -16.11 -11.96
N ALA A 472 21.29 -17.38 -11.77
CA ALA A 472 22.61 -17.90 -12.09
C ALA A 472 22.96 -17.62 -13.57
N GLY A 473 24.07 -16.94 -13.79
CA GLY A 473 24.55 -16.55 -15.12
C GLY A 473 24.22 -15.10 -15.48
N SER A 474 22.98 -14.75 -15.71
CA SER A 474 22.54 -13.37 -15.95
C SER A 474 21.01 -13.24 -15.90
N GLY A 475 20.51 -12.05 -15.72
CA GLY A 475 19.09 -11.76 -15.59
C GLY A 475 18.55 -12.09 -14.20
N GLY A 476 17.25 -12.26 -14.13
CA GLY A 476 16.49 -12.40 -12.90
C GLY A 476 15.25 -11.52 -12.98
N PHE A 477 14.71 -11.10 -11.85
CA PHE A 477 13.59 -10.16 -11.78
C PHE A 477 13.83 -9.11 -10.69
N TRP A 478 13.13 -7.99 -10.82
CA TRP A 478 13.13 -6.94 -9.82
C TRP A 478 11.92 -7.06 -8.91
N GLU A 479 12.13 -7.07 -7.62
CA GLU A 479 11.07 -6.91 -6.63
C GLU A 479 10.97 -5.43 -6.26
N ILE A 480 9.74 -4.89 -6.34
CA ILE A 480 9.45 -3.47 -6.17
C ILE A 480 8.37 -3.34 -5.11
N THR A 481 8.78 -2.96 -3.91
CA THR A 481 7.90 -2.68 -2.77
C THR A 481 7.67 -1.19 -2.67
N THR A 482 6.41 -0.74 -2.56
CA THR A 482 6.10 0.67 -2.37
C THR A 482 5.78 0.99 -0.91
N ALA A 483 5.95 2.27 -0.53
CA ALA A 483 5.45 2.80 0.73
C ALA A 483 3.92 2.78 0.77
N SER A 484 3.34 3.16 1.92
CA SER A 484 1.89 3.21 2.13
C SER A 484 1.29 4.59 1.87
N CYS A 485 -0.06 4.64 1.74
CA CYS A 485 -0.81 5.89 1.81
C CYS A 485 -0.97 6.40 3.25
N VAL A 486 -0.90 5.52 4.25
CA VAL A 486 -1.23 5.88 5.64
C VAL A 486 -0.02 6.36 6.43
N ASP A 487 1.13 5.72 6.29
CA ASP A 487 2.37 6.09 7.00
C ASP A 487 3.26 7.00 6.15
N TYR A 488 4.11 7.81 6.82
CA TYR A 488 5.12 8.59 6.10
C TYR A 488 6.02 7.67 5.27
N PRO A 489 6.32 7.98 3.99
CA PRO A 489 6.15 9.29 3.33
C PRO A 489 4.78 9.55 2.71
N GLN A 490 3.83 8.63 2.74
CA GLN A 490 2.56 8.69 2.03
C GLN A 490 2.81 8.81 0.52
N GLN A 491 3.57 7.86 -0.02
CA GLN A 491 3.99 7.78 -1.42
C GLN A 491 3.47 6.50 -2.07
N GLN A 492 3.23 6.60 -3.36
CA GLN A 492 2.94 5.47 -4.24
C GLN A 492 3.92 5.50 -5.42
N GLN A 493 3.72 4.67 -6.42
CA GLN A 493 4.64 4.60 -7.57
C GLN A 493 3.91 4.55 -8.91
N VAL A 494 4.60 4.99 -9.96
CA VAL A 494 4.29 4.59 -11.33
C VAL A 494 5.47 3.80 -11.90
N ILE A 495 5.17 2.77 -12.67
CA ILE A 495 6.15 1.80 -13.18
C ILE A 495 6.04 1.75 -14.71
N GLU A 496 7.13 1.97 -15.42
CA GLU A 496 7.17 1.88 -16.88
C GLU A 496 8.16 0.83 -17.35
N ILE A 497 7.69 -0.12 -18.15
CA ILE A 497 8.52 -1.15 -18.79
C ILE A 497 8.87 -0.69 -20.20
N VAL A 498 10.15 -0.64 -20.48
CA VAL A 498 10.70 -0.05 -21.71
C VAL A 498 11.62 -1.05 -22.40
N ASP A 499 11.40 -1.27 -23.71
CA ASP A 499 12.34 -1.97 -24.58
C ASP A 499 13.42 -0.98 -25.05
N ASN A 500 14.68 -1.27 -24.74
CA ASN A 500 15.83 -0.45 -25.13
C ASN A 500 16.31 -0.72 -26.55
N ARG A 501 15.74 -1.71 -27.26
CA ARG A 501 16.11 -2.15 -28.62
C ARG A 501 17.57 -2.61 -28.76
N ASP A 502 18.15 -3.09 -27.69
CA ASP A 502 19.51 -3.60 -27.63
C ASP A 502 19.60 -4.93 -26.88
N SER A 503 18.49 -5.69 -26.87
CA SER A 503 18.30 -6.92 -26.12
C SER A 503 18.26 -6.73 -24.60
N THR A 504 17.95 -5.51 -24.13
CA THR A 504 17.69 -5.21 -22.72
C THR A 504 16.35 -4.54 -22.52
N LEU A 505 15.82 -4.69 -21.31
CA LEU A 505 14.68 -3.94 -20.77
C LEU A 505 15.16 -2.97 -19.71
N SER A 506 14.46 -1.85 -19.59
CA SER A 506 14.50 -1.00 -18.40
C SER A 506 13.11 -0.98 -17.75
N ILE A 507 13.06 -1.11 -16.44
CA ILE A 507 11.89 -0.81 -15.63
C ILE A 507 12.16 0.50 -14.91
N PHE A 508 11.36 1.52 -15.20
CA PHE A 508 11.45 2.79 -14.50
C PHE A 508 10.43 2.81 -13.38
N THR A 509 10.91 3.04 -12.16
CA THR A 509 10.08 3.34 -11.00
C THR A 509 10.10 4.84 -10.74
N THR A 510 8.95 5.46 -10.56
CA THR A 510 8.85 6.86 -10.16
C THR A 510 7.94 6.96 -8.95
N THR A 511 8.47 7.40 -7.82
CA THR A 511 7.66 7.64 -6.63
C THR A 511 6.76 8.85 -6.84
N VAL A 512 5.56 8.79 -6.26
CA VAL A 512 4.52 9.80 -6.39
C VAL A 512 4.14 10.30 -4.99
N ASP A 513 4.31 11.59 -4.76
CA ASP A 513 3.74 12.28 -3.59
C ASP A 513 2.29 12.65 -3.91
N HIS A 514 1.37 12.57 -2.95
CA HIS A 514 0.01 13.06 -3.17
C HIS A 514 -0.02 14.58 -3.37
N GLN A 515 -1.05 15.09 -4.06
CA GLN A 515 -1.11 16.48 -4.58
C GLN A 515 -1.14 17.58 -3.52
N SER A 516 -1.38 17.29 -2.27
CA SER A 516 -1.45 18.33 -1.24
C SER A 516 -0.09 19.00 -0.99
N SER A 517 -0.12 20.21 -0.47
CA SER A 517 1.06 20.99 -0.12
C SER A 517 1.99 20.22 0.83
N ALA A 518 3.31 20.45 0.71
CA ALA A 518 4.29 19.90 1.65
C ALA A 518 4.01 20.36 3.08
N ALA A 519 3.86 21.67 3.28
CA ALA A 519 3.52 22.26 4.57
C ALA A 519 2.01 22.44 4.72
N TRP A 520 1.48 22.00 5.87
CA TRP A 520 0.11 22.31 6.24
C TRP A 520 -0.01 23.78 6.73
N ASN A 521 -1.04 24.46 6.27
CA ASN A 521 -1.38 25.79 6.74
C ASN A 521 -2.38 25.69 7.90
N GLN A 522 -2.07 26.30 9.03
CA GLN A 522 -2.92 26.25 10.22
C GLN A 522 -4.35 26.72 9.91
N GLY A 523 -5.33 25.89 10.27
CA GLY A 523 -6.75 26.16 10.03
C GLY A 523 -7.25 25.78 8.63
N ASP A 524 -6.42 25.23 7.77
CA ASP A 524 -6.84 24.69 6.48
C ASP A 524 -7.42 23.27 6.66
N TYR A 525 -8.75 23.20 6.71
CA TYR A 525 -9.53 21.95 6.79
C TYR A 525 -10.15 21.57 5.43
N SER A 526 -9.64 22.13 4.34
CA SER A 526 -9.97 21.64 3.01
C SER A 526 -9.47 20.19 2.84
N GLN A 527 -9.97 19.47 1.85
CA GLN A 527 -9.53 18.11 1.52
C GLN A 527 -8.00 18.03 1.35
N ALA A 528 -7.41 18.95 0.59
CA ALA A 528 -5.97 19.04 0.41
C ALA A 528 -5.23 19.45 1.69
N GLY A 529 -5.81 20.35 2.49
CA GLY A 529 -5.26 20.76 3.78
C GLY A 529 -5.22 19.60 4.77
N LEU A 530 -6.27 18.81 4.88
CA LEU A 530 -6.33 17.64 5.75
C LEU A 530 -5.32 16.56 5.30
N ALA A 531 -5.17 16.32 4.01
CA ALA A 531 -4.15 15.40 3.49
C ALA A 531 -2.73 15.90 3.78
N SER A 532 -2.47 17.22 3.67
CA SER A 532 -1.20 17.84 4.05
C SER A 532 -0.90 17.66 5.56
N LEU A 533 -1.91 17.89 6.42
CA LEU A 533 -1.79 17.67 7.86
C LEU A 533 -1.51 16.20 8.18
N SER A 534 -2.23 15.28 7.53
CA SER A 534 -2.02 13.84 7.68
C SER A 534 -0.56 13.46 7.45
N ARG A 535 0.03 13.87 6.31
CA ARG A 535 1.44 13.60 6.00
C ARG A 535 2.38 14.20 7.04
N GLN A 536 2.08 15.41 7.51
CA GLN A 536 2.91 16.08 8.50
C GLN A 536 2.85 15.38 9.87
N LEU A 537 1.67 14.90 10.30
CA LEU A 537 1.51 14.09 11.51
C LEU A 537 2.24 12.76 11.38
N ALA A 538 2.07 12.06 10.24
CA ALA A 538 2.75 10.80 9.95
C ALA A 538 4.29 10.94 9.99
N ALA A 539 4.83 12.04 9.44
CA ALA A 539 6.27 12.32 9.44
C ALA A 539 6.86 12.53 10.85
N ASN A 540 6.02 12.83 11.83
CA ASN A 540 6.41 13.07 13.23
C ASN A 540 5.96 11.95 14.18
N ALA A 541 5.26 10.95 13.69
CA ALA A 541 4.79 9.81 14.46
C ALA A 541 5.96 8.86 14.78
N TRP A 542 6.74 9.21 15.81
CA TRP A 542 7.99 8.56 16.18
C TRP A 542 7.85 7.05 16.47
N GLN A 543 6.67 6.62 16.84
CA GLN A 543 6.37 5.21 17.12
C GLN A 543 6.55 4.32 15.87
N PHE A 544 6.41 4.92 14.68
CA PHE A 544 6.46 4.23 13.38
C PHE A 544 7.81 4.33 12.68
N GLU A 545 8.81 4.96 13.32
CA GLU A 545 10.12 5.17 12.69
C GLU A 545 10.00 5.73 11.26
N PRO A 546 9.42 6.93 11.07
CA PRO A 546 8.95 7.37 9.75
C PRO A 546 10.06 7.56 8.71
N LEU A 547 11.26 7.96 9.11
CA LEU A 547 12.32 8.31 8.16
C LEU A 547 12.85 7.12 7.33
N PRO A 548 13.09 5.93 7.89
CA PRO A 548 13.50 4.77 7.10
C PRO A 548 12.48 4.33 6.04
N ARG A 549 11.20 4.67 6.21
CA ARG A 549 10.13 4.24 5.30
C ARG A 549 10.21 4.88 3.91
N GLN A 550 10.92 6.00 3.74
CA GLN A 550 11.21 6.55 2.42
C GLN A 550 12.09 5.63 1.55
N GLY A 551 12.81 4.71 2.16
CA GLY A 551 13.87 3.97 1.48
C GLY A 551 15.08 4.84 1.15
N SER A 552 16.08 4.25 0.54
CA SER A 552 17.26 4.96 0.01
C SER A 552 16.96 5.55 -1.38
N ALA A 553 17.88 6.31 -1.93
CA ALA A 553 17.75 6.79 -3.31
C ALA A 553 17.74 5.64 -4.34
N LEU A 554 18.26 4.45 -3.99
CA LEU A 554 18.23 3.26 -4.82
C LEU A 554 16.87 2.53 -4.79
N ASP A 555 15.93 2.99 -3.95
CA ASP A 555 14.63 2.37 -3.72
C ASP A 555 13.46 3.24 -4.22
N ARG A 556 13.74 4.37 -4.87
CA ARG A 556 12.73 5.35 -5.30
C ARG A 556 12.70 5.51 -6.83
N ASN A 557 13.26 6.62 -7.33
CA ASN A 557 13.29 6.89 -8.77
C ASN A 557 14.48 6.13 -9.39
N CYS A 558 14.20 5.01 -10.04
CA CYS A 558 15.24 4.14 -10.60
C CYS A 558 14.97 3.76 -12.04
N GLU A 559 16.06 3.53 -12.79
CA GLU A 559 16.07 2.75 -14.02
C GLU A 559 16.68 1.39 -13.71
N LEU A 560 15.86 0.35 -13.70
CA LEU A 560 16.19 -1.02 -13.33
C LEU A 560 16.43 -1.82 -14.61
N LEU A 561 17.67 -2.19 -14.88
CA LEU A 561 18.06 -2.87 -16.12
C LEU A 561 18.08 -4.39 -15.94
N LEU A 562 17.61 -5.09 -16.98
CA LEU A 562 17.68 -6.55 -17.08
C LEU A 562 17.77 -6.97 -18.56
N PRO A 563 18.31 -8.17 -18.88
CA PRO A 563 18.25 -8.71 -20.23
C PRO A 563 16.81 -8.93 -20.68
N ALA A 564 16.51 -8.68 -21.96
CA ALA A 564 15.24 -9.07 -22.53
C ALA A 564 15.12 -10.60 -22.56
N PRO A 565 14.00 -11.17 -22.07
CA PRO A 565 13.85 -12.63 -21.95
C PRO A 565 13.70 -13.36 -23.29
N PHE A 566 13.30 -12.65 -24.31
CA PHE A 566 13.11 -13.11 -25.68
C PHE A 566 13.26 -11.94 -26.67
N ASP A 567 13.24 -12.25 -27.96
CA ASP A 567 13.30 -11.22 -29.00
C ASP A 567 12.01 -10.37 -29.00
N LEU A 568 12.15 -9.11 -28.59
CA LEU A 568 11.07 -8.12 -28.54
C LEU A 568 10.80 -7.43 -29.89
N SER A 569 11.62 -7.69 -30.91
CA SER A 569 11.43 -7.09 -32.25
C SER A 569 10.11 -7.53 -32.90
N ALA A 570 9.55 -8.66 -32.44
CA ALA A 570 8.21 -9.13 -32.85
C ALA A 570 7.09 -8.18 -32.45
N ILE A 571 7.28 -7.35 -31.42
CA ILE A 571 6.34 -6.29 -31.04
C ILE A 571 6.56 -5.11 -31.98
N THR A 572 5.69 -4.96 -32.97
CA THR A 572 5.81 -3.93 -34.00
C THR A 572 5.36 -2.54 -33.51
N GLU A 573 5.87 -1.48 -34.13
CA GLU A 573 5.43 -0.11 -33.85
C GLU A 573 3.91 0.04 -34.00
N LYS A 574 3.33 -0.59 -35.02
CA LYS A 574 1.89 -0.56 -35.27
C LYS A 574 1.08 -1.16 -34.12
N GLN A 575 1.58 -2.23 -33.48
CA GLN A 575 0.93 -2.82 -32.31
C GLN A 575 1.03 -1.87 -31.09
N LEU A 576 2.19 -1.26 -30.86
CA LEU A 576 2.38 -0.27 -29.81
C LEU A 576 1.47 0.96 -30.00
N GLU A 577 1.43 1.51 -31.21
CA GLU A 577 0.56 2.64 -31.54
C GLU A 577 -0.93 2.31 -31.31
N ARG A 578 -1.35 1.09 -31.66
CA ARG A 578 -2.72 0.61 -31.42
C ARG A 578 -3.02 0.54 -29.91
N GLU A 579 -2.13 -0.04 -29.14
CA GLU A 579 -2.29 -0.17 -27.67
C GLU A 579 -2.32 1.21 -27.01
N HIS A 580 -1.41 2.09 -27.37
CA HIS A 580 -1.41 3.47 -26.90
C HIS A 580 -2.69 4.23 -27.30
N ALA A 581 -3.23 3.98 -28.49
CA ALA A 581 -4.50 4.59 -28.92
C ALA A 581 -5.68 4.11 -28.07
N VAL A 582 -5.73 2.82 -27.73
CA VAL A 582 -6.75 2.25 -26.84
C VAL A 582 -6.67 2.88 -25.45
N SER A 583 -5.46 2.95 -24.86
CA SER A 583 -5.25 3.54 -23.54
C SER A 583 -5.58 5.04 -23.52
N ARG A 584 -5.17 5.81 -24.53
CA ARG A 584 -5.56 7.22 -24.67
C ARG A 584 -7.07 7.41 -24.80
N ALA A 585 -7.76 6.53 -25.54
CA ALA A 585 -9.21 6.59 -25.65
C ALA A 585 -9.91 6.35 -24.30
N ARG A 586 -9.38 5.45 -23.47
CA ARG A 586 -9.88 5.22 -22.08
C ARG A 586 -9.69 6.46 -21.21
N LEU A 587 -8.50 7.07 -21.25
CA LEU A 587 -8.21 8.31 -20.51
C LEU A 587 -9.16 9.45 -20.90
N LEU A 588 -9.39 9.66 -22.19
CA LEU A 588 -10.32 10.68 -22.70
C LEU A 588 -11.78 10.37 -22.33
N ALA A 589 -12.20 9.12 -22.34
CA ALA A 589 -13.53 8.73 -21.90
C ALA A 589 -13.74 8.97 -20.38
N GLY A 590 -12.69 8.86 -19.59
CA GLY A 590 -12.67 9.21 -18.17
C GLY A 590 -12.86 10.73 -17.95
N ASP A 591 -12.22 11.58 -18.77
CA ASP A 591 -12.33 13.05 -18.64
C ASP A 591 -13.77 13.56 -18.85
N VAL A 592 -14.52 12.95 -19.75
CA VAL A 592 -15.93 13.33 -20.04
C VAL A 592 -16.86 13.07 -18.84
N ARG A 593 -16.47 12.18 -17.93
CA ARG A 593 -17.27 11.78 -16.76
C ARG A 593 -17.01 12.64 -15.52
N ARG A 594 -15.94 13.44 -15.54
CA ARG A 594 -15.63 14.36 -14.42
C ARG A 594 -16.65 15.48 -14.36
N PRO A 595 -17.15 15.84 -13.18
CA PRO A 595 -17.88 17.09 -13.03
C PRO A 595 -17.00 18.23 -13.55
N GLN A 596 -17.53 19.06 -14.43
CA GLN A 596 -16.84 20.29 -14.82
C GLN A 596 -16.72 21.14 -13.55
N GLN A 597 -15.50 21.32 -13.06
CA GLN A 597 -15.16 22.17 -11.93
C GLN A 597 -15.43 23.63 -12.24
#